data_72d40c7f88047a2e68a1ce4c3ce71912
#
_entry.id   72d40c7f88047a2e68a1ce4c3ce71912
#
_cell.length_a   1.000
_cell.length_b   1.000
_cell.length_c   1.000
_cell.angle_alpha   90.00
_cell.angle_beta   90.00
_cell.angle_gamma   90.00
#
_symmetry.space_group_name_H-M   'P 1'
#
loop_
_entity.id
_entity.type
_entity.pdbx_description
1 polymer ?
#
loop_
_entity_poly.entity_id
_entity_poly.type
_entity_poly.pdbx_seq_one_letter_code
_entity_poly.pdbx_strand_id
1 'polypeptide(L)'
;MKQSGPAMYARTLGRIVVRSHAVWIVTGALAVLFGAFLLYSMRTGFIVETFQMALDSVHQSQIRNSDAPEYIQEEERLVASQLQDVVNSFGTKDFAASMATYYRTVADIVQTAFEEGRVDETADSILQNEGTAQLYEKVAQLANPVFYDDSTRFPLTYYTLYMLTQLPFFAWYIPLIIILGIYIHERENAKLLSHVPVSQPVLIFNLFLALFTASLACVLVAWLPAALWTLLNNGFGDPSYPVMFVTNGELFSLTVGEALLKWIAVFVGELALLSLIAAVCLSLNIGKAAQTAVVLLLALPFIPNYLSGTVPQFLLKYLPSTFLDEARITGIPGGAVTIIDSGPGCTFSAGMTTISGWCIAVILLALCACTAVGFMRIARLRRQHA
;
A
#
# COMPACT_ATOMS: atom_id res chain seq x y z
N MET A 1 31.65 30.88 -15.31
CA MET A 1 31.76 29.42 -15.46
C MET A 1 30.78 28.99 -16.55
N LYS A 2 31.22 28.48 -17.71
CA LYS A 2 30.37 27.87 -18.74
C LYS A 2 29.81 26.54 -18.13
N GLN A 3 28.52 26.47 -17.90
CA GLN A 3 27.88 25.21 -17.45
C GLN A 3 28.16 24.13 -18.49
N SER A 4 28.57 22.94 -18.04
CA SER A 4 28.77 21.81 -18.95
C SER A 4 27.42 21.43 -19.60
N GLY A 5 27.43 20.99 -20.86
CA GLY A 5 26.22 20.62 -21.61
C GLY A 5 25.27 19.69 -20.87
N PRO A 6 25.76 18.67 -20.10
CA PRO A 6 24.91 17.79 -19.28
C PRO A 6 24.10 18.50 -18.17
N ALA A 7 24.73 19.44 -17.45
CA ALA A 7 24.06 20.18 -16.39
C ALA A 7 22.99 21.15 -16.93
N MET A 8 23.24 21.75 -18.08
CA MET A 8 22.26 22.59 -18.77
C MET A 8 21.05 21.77 -19.24
N TYR A 9 21.30 20.55 -19.75
CA TYR A 9 20.24 19.64 -20.16
C TYR A 9 19.35 19.20 -18.98
N ALA A 10 19.94 18.75 -17.86
CA ALA A 10 19.20 18.40 -16.65
C ALA A 10 18.34 19.56 -16.13
N ARG A 11 18.90 20.80 -16.14
CA ARG A 11 18.15 22.00 -15.72
C ARG A 11 16.97 22.30 -16.66
N THR A 12 17.12 22.04 -17.96
CA THR A 12 16.04 22.23 -18.93
C THR A 12 14.92 21.23 -18.70
N LEU A 13 15.24 19.95 -18.47
CA LEU A 13 14.23 18.93 -18.11
C LEU A 13 13.46 19.32 -16.86
N GLY A 14 14.12 19.76 -15.80
CA GLY A 14 13.46 20.22 -14.58
C GLY A 14 12.55 21.43 -14.80
N ARG A 15 12.97 22.39 -15.63
CA ARG A 15 12.15 23.57 -15.98
C ARG A 15 10.88 23.21 -16.76
N ILE A 16 10.94 22.24 -17.65
CA ILE A 16 9.79 21.76 -18.41
C ILE A 16 8.73 21.22 -17.44
N VAL A 17 9.12 20.37 -16.49
CA VAL A 17 8.24 19.80 -15.49
C VAL A 17 7.59 20.89 -14.61
N VAL A 18 8.40 21.77 -14.04
CA VAL A 18 7.91 22.84 -13.13
C VAL A 18 6.96 23.82 -13.82
N ARG A 19 7.16 24.07 -15.11
CA ARG A 19 6.30 24.97 -15.91
C ARG A 19 5.04 24.32 -16.44
N SER A 20 4.93 23.01 -16.39
CA SER A 20 3.78 22.29 -16.91
C SER A 20 2.58 22.37 -15.97
N HIS A 21 1.48 22.95 -16.44
CA HIS A 21 0.21 22.98 -15.69
C HIS A 21 -0.30 21.55 -15.41
N ALA A 22 -0.10 20.61 -16.34
CA ALA A 22 -0.55 19.23 -16.17
C ALA A 22 0.07 18.55 -14.93
N VAL A 23 1.35 18.84 -14.65
CA VAL A 23 2.03 18.32 -13.46
C VAL A 23 1.37 18.84 -12.18
N TRP A 24 1.10 20.15 -12.13
CA TRP A 24 0.45 20.75 -10.95
C TRP A 24 -0.99 20.30 -10.76
N ILE A 25 -1.75 20.12 -11.85
CA ILE A 25 -3.12 19.58 -11.80
C ILE A 25 -3.09 18.16 -11.23
N VAL A 26 -2.19 17.29 -11.70
CA VAL A 26 -2.08 15.91 -11.20
C VAL A 26 -1.62 15.87 -9.75
N THR A 27 -0.62 16.68 -9.40
CA THR A 27 -0.17 16.78 -8.00
C THR A 27 -1.29 17.26 -7.08
N GLY A 28 -2.06 18.27 -7.51
CA GLY A 28 -3.23 18.75 -6.78
C GLY A 28 -4.34 17.69 -6.66
N ALA A 29 -4.63 16.96 -7.73
CA ALA A 29 -5.63 15.88 -7.72
C ALA A 29 -5.23 14.75 -6.75
N LEU A 30 -3.95 14.37 -6.74
CA LEU A 30 -3.43 13.39 -5.77
C LEU A 30 -3.51 13.93 -4.34
N ALA A 31 -3.20 15.20 -4.10
CA ALA A 31 -3.33 15.80 -2.77
C ALA A 31 -4.78 15.81 -2.28
N VAL A 32 -5.73 16.09 -3.16
CA VAL A 32 -7.17 15.97 -2.86
C VAL A 32 -7.56 14.54 -2.56
N LEU A 33 -7.04 13.57 -3.32
CA LEU A 33 -7.29 12.15 -3.10
C LEU A 33 -6.76 11.71 -1.72
N PHE A 34 -5.53 12.11 -1.36
CA PHE A 34 -4.93 11.79 -0.06
C PHE A 34 -5.72 12.42 1.09
N GLY A 35 -6.14 13.68 0.93
CA GLY A 35 -7.03 14.35 1.89
C GLY A 35 -8.41 13.69 2.00
N ALA A 36 -8.98 13.24 0.88
CA ALA A 36 -10.27 12.56 0.87
C ALA A 36 -10.24 11.23 1.64
N PHE A 37 -9.17 10.44 1.49
CA PHE A 37 -8.98 9.22 2.29
C PHE A 37 -8.87 9.51 3.78
N LEU A 38 -8.16 10.58 4.16
CA LEU A 38 -8.10 11.02 5.55
C LEU A 38 -9.49 11.38 6.09
N LEU A 39 -10.27 12.15 5.32
CA LEU A 39 -11.63 12.56 5.70
C LEU A 39 -12.62 11.39 5.74
N TYR A 40 -12.45 10.39 4.85
CA TYR A 40 -13.30 9.21 4.83
C TYR A 40 -13.16 8.39 6.11
N SER A 41 -11.94 8.20 6.60
CA SER A 41 -11.66 7.43 7.80
C SER A 41 -11.97 8.17 9.12
N MET A 42 -12.33 9.47 9.08
CA MET A 42 -12.76 10.23 10.27
C MET A 42 -14.10 9.76 10.87
N ARG A 43 -14.79 8.81 10.25
CA ARG A 43 -16.13 8.38 10.66
C ARG A 43 -16.15 7.00 11.31
N THR A 44 -14.99 6.40 11.55
CA THR A 44 -14.88 4.97 11.87
C THR A 44 -14.32 4.68 13.26
N GLY A 45 -14.26 5.67 14.15
CA GLY A 45 -13.73 5.49 15.51
C GLY A 45 -14.60 4.64 16.43
N PHE A 46 -14.00 4.09 17.47
CA PHE A 46 -14.72 3.40 18.53
C PHE A 46 -15.75 4.32 19.21
N ILE A 47 -16.97 3.86 19.28
CA ILE A 47 -18.08 4.52 19.96
C ILE A 47 -18.57 3.59 21.05
N VAL A 48 -18.69 4.08 22.28
CA VAL A 48 -19.13 3.26 23.41
C VAL A 48 -20.50 2.63 23.17
N GLU A 49 -21.37 3.34 22.45
CA GLU A 49 -22.69 2.87 22.07
C GLU A 49 -22.66 1.59 21.22
N THR A 50 -21.62 1.40 20.41
CA THR A 50 -21.45 0.17 19.61
C THR A 50 -21.24 -1.04 20.53
N PHE A 51 -20.40 -0.89 21.55
CA PHE A 51 -20.17 -1.96 22.54
C PHE A 51 -21.38 -2.18 23.42
N GLN A 52 -22.13 -1.12 23.77
CA GLN A 52 -23.41 -1.26 24.49
C GLN A 52 -24.43 -2.00 23.65
N MET A 53 -24.60 -1.67 22.37
CA MET A 53 -25.50 -2.41 21.47
C MET A 53 -25.10 -3.88 21.32
N ALA A 54 -23.79 -4.17 21.24
CA ALA A 54 -23.28 -5.53 21.20
C ALA A 54 -23.64 -6.29 22.52
N LEU A 55 -23.43 -5.66 23.67
CA LEU A 55 -23.78 -6.20 24.96
C LEU A 55 -25.30 -6.49 25.09
N ASP A 56 -26.13 -5.54 24.66
CA ASP A 56 -27.59 -5.71 24.65
C ASP A 56 -28.01 -6.86 23.72
N SER A 57 -27.32 -7.01 22.58
CA SER A 57 -27.55 -8.14 21.66
C SER A 57 -27.22 -9.48 22.30
N VAL A 58 -26.10 -9.57 23.05
CA VAL A 58 -25.71 -10.79 23.76
C VAL A 58 -26.73 -11.10 24.88
N HIS A 59 -27.17 -10.09 25.64
CA HIS A 59 -28.21 -10.29 26.65
C HIS A 59 -29.54 -10.79 26.05
N GLN A 60 -29.95 -10.26 24.90
CA GLN A 60 -31.15 -10.77 24.19
C GLN A 60 -30.93 -12.19 23.66
N SER A 61 -29.72 -12.56 23.26
CA SER A 61 -29.38 -13.94 22.88
C SER A 61 -29.49 -14.87 24.07
N GLN A 62 -28.98 -14.49 25.24
CA GLN A 62 -29.09 -15.25 26.47
C GLN A 62 -30.55 -15.55 26.85
N ILE A 63 -31.46 -14.57 26.69
CA ILE A 63 -32.87 -14.75 26.93
C ILE A 63 -33.46 -15.75 25.93
N ARG A 64 -33.11 -15.65 24.66
CA ARG A 64 -33.60 -16.56 23.62
C ARG A 64 -33.05 -17.98 23.77
N ASN A 65 -31.84 -18.12 24.27
CA ASN A 65 -31.09 -19.35 24.40
C ASN A 65 -31.17 -19.91 25.84
N SER A 66 -32.18 -19.51 26.62
CA SER A 66 -32.37 -19.98 28.01
C SER A 66 -32.46 -21.52 28.12
N ASP A 67 -32.95 -22.17 27.07
CA ASP A 67 -33.08 -23.62 26.98
C ASP A 67 -31.94 -24.29 26.18
N ALA A 68 -30.92 -23.50 25.76
CA ALA A 68 -29.77 -24.01 25.05
C ALA A 68 -28.86 -24.85 25.97
N PRO A 69 -28.00 -25.71 25.42
CA PRO A 69 -26.98 -26.44 26.18
C PRO A 69 -26.17 -25.52 27.09
N GLU A 70 -25.79 -26.03 28.26
CA GLU A 70 -25.12 -25.27 29.32
C GLU A 70 -23.84 -24.57 28.83
N TYR A 71 -23.09 -25.22 27.95
CA TYR A 71 -21.85 -24.63 27.36
C TYR A 71 -22.14 -23.36 26.54
N ILE A 72 -23.25 -23.31 25.78
CA ILE A 72 -23.64 -22.10 25.03
C ILE A 72 -23.99 -20.96 25.99
N GLN A 73 -24.73 -21.28 27.05
CA GLN A 73 -25.09 -20.28 28.06
C GLN A 73 -23.85 -19.74 28.78
N GLU A 74 -22.86 -20.61 29.04
CA GLU A 74 -21.60 -20.21 29.65
C GLU A 74 -20.75 -19.35 28.74
N GLU A 75 -20.59 -19.70 27.43
CA GLU A 75 -19.94 -18.90 26.42
C GLU A 75 -20.57 -17.50 26.31
N GLU A 76 -21.90 -17.41 26.23
CA GLU A 76 -22.62 -16.13 26.16
C GLU A 76 -22.46 -15.30 27.45
N ARG A 77 -22.42 -15.91 28.61
CA ARG A 77 -22.16 -15.21 29.89
C ARG A 77 -20.73 -14.65 29.92
N LEU A 78 -19.78 -15.43 29.46
CA LEU A 78 -18.37 -15.01 29.40
C LEU A 78 -18.21 -13.82 28.45
N VAL A 79 -18.76 -13.89 27.24
CA VAL A 79 -18.74 -12.79 26.27
C VAL A 79 -19.41 -11.53 26.82
N ALA A 80 -20.59 -11.68 27.48
CA ALA A 80 -21.28 -10.55 28.10
C ALA A 80 -20.45 -9.90 29.21
N SER A 81 -19.78 -10.69 30.06
CA SER A 81 -18.92 -10.15 31.11
C SER A 81 -17.73 -9.37 30.55
N GLN A 82 -17.09 -9.90 29.51
CA GLN A 82 -15.95 -9.22 28.85
C GLN A 82 -16.37 -7.92 28.11
N LEU A 83 -17.53 -7.95 27.44
CA LEU A 83 -18.11 -6.74 26.84
C LEU A 83 -18.45 -5.68 27.89
N GLN A 84 -18.96 -6.08 29.04
CA GLN A 84 -19.23 -5.17 30.16
C GLN A 84 -17.93 -4.53 30.66
N ASP A 85 -16.84 -5.29 30.74
CA ASP A 85 -15.52 -4.76 31.11
C ASP A 85 -14.98 -3.76 30.05
N VAL A 86 -15.19 -4.03 28.75
CA VAL A 86 -14.88 -3.10 27.66
C VAL A 86 -15.67 -1.80 27.81
N VAL A 87 -16.98 -1.87 28.04
CA VAL A 87 -17.82 -0.67 28.22
C VAL A 87 -17.37 0.12 29.45
N ASN A 88 -17.07 -0.55 30.57
CA ASN A 88 -16.66 0.09 31.83
C ASN A 88 -15.26 0.75 31.70
N SER A 89 -14.37 0.16 30.93
CA SER A 89 -13.00 0.66 30.74
C SER A 89 -12.89 1.70 29.62
N PHE A 90 -13.95 1.95 28.86
CA PHE A 90 -13.92 2.87 27.73
C PHE A 90 -13.37 4.25 28.12
N GLY A 91 -12.38 4.73 27.35
CA GLY A 91 -11.70 6.02 27.61
C GLY A 91 -10.69 5.99 28.77
N THR A 92 -10.47 4.85 29.41
CA THR A 92 -9.44 4.66 30.43
C THR A 92 -8.18 4.00 29.84
N LYS A 93 -7.11 3.91 30.64
CA LYS A 93 -5.87 3.19 30.26
C LYS A 93 -6.09 1.67 30.15
N ASP A 94 -7.09 1.14 30.83
CA ASP A 94 -7.37 -0.29 30.88
C ASP A 94 -8.20 -0.76 29.67
N PHE A 95 -8.69 0.16 28.86
CA PHE A 95 -9.53 -0.15 27.68
C PHE A 95 -8.84 -1.12 26.72
N ALA A 96 -7.56 -0.91 26.43
CA ALA A 96 -6.81 -1.79 25.54
C ALA A 96 -6.67 -3.22 26.09
N ALA A 97 -6.47 -3.36 27.40
CA ALA A 97 -6.41 -4.67 28.04
C ALA A 97 -7.78 -5.38 28.06
N SER A 98 -8.86 -4.66 28.34
CA SER A 98 -10.21 -5.20 28.26
C SER A 98 -10.57 -5.67 26.85
N MET A 99 -10.22 -4.87 25.84
CA MET A 99 -10.39 -5.24 24.42
C MET A 99 -9.59 -6.50 24.05
N ALA A 100 -8.33 -6.57 24.49
CA ALA A 100 -7.50 -7.75 24.26
C ALA A 100 -8.12 -9.01 24.85
N THR A 101 -8.60 -8.93 26.10
CA THR A 101 -9.26 -10.05 26.77
C THR A 101 -10.56 -10.46 26.06
N TYR A 102 -11.37 -9.49 25.66
CA TYR A 102 -12.61 -9.75 24.92
C TYR A 102 -12.34 -10.47 23.59
N TYR A 103 -11.42 -9.94 22.74
CA TYR A 103 -11.14 -10.55 21.44
C TYR A 103 -10.45 -11.91 21.58
N ARG A 104 -9.62 -12.13 22.62
CA ARG A 104 -9.07 -13.45 22.92
C ARG A 104 -10.19 -14.44 23.26
N THR A 105 -11.11 -14.05 24.13
CA THR A 105 -12.27 -14.88 24.50
C THR A 105 -13.11 -15.26 23.27
N VAL A 106 -13.39 -14.29 22.40
CA VAL A 106 -14.14 -14.54 21.15
C VAL A 106 -13.38 -15.49 20.24
N ALA A 107 -12.06 -15.28 20.05
CA ALA A 107 -11.24 -16.14 19.20
C ALA A 107 -11.20 -17.58 19.73
N ASP A 108 -11.05 -17.78 21.04
CA ASP A 108 -11.03 -19.09 21.69
C ASP A 108 -12.38 -19.82 21.54
N ILE A 109 -13.51 -19.11 21.71
CA ILE A 109 -14.86 -19.66 21.52
C ILE A 109 -15.06 -20.09 20.06
N VAL A 110 -14.69 -19.22 19.09
CA VAL A 110 -14.84 -19.51 17.66
C VAL A 110 -13.96 -20.68 17.25
N GLN A 111 -12.71 -20.73 17.73
CA GLN A 111 -11.79 -21.84 17.50
C GLN A 111 -12.37 -23.17 18.04
N THR A 112 -12.84 -23.17 19.27
CA THR A 112 -13.45 -24.38 19.89
C THR A 112 -14.71 -24.81 19.12
N ALA A 113 -15.56 -23.87 18.76
CA ALA A 113 -16.77 -24.15 18.00
C ALA A 113 -16.49 -24.73 16.61
N PHE A 114 -15.42 -24.26 15.97
CA PHE A 114 -14.95 -24.79 14.70
C PHE A 114 -14.40 -26.23 14.84
N GLU A 115 -13.53 -26.48 15.82
CA GLU A 115 -12.97 -27.81 16.09
C GLU A 115 -14.05 -28.85 16.41
N GLU A 116 -15.14 -28.43 17.08
CA GLU A 116 -16.30 -29.27 17.40
C GLU A 116 -17.30 -29.38 16.24
N GLY A 117 -17.10 -28.67 15.12
CA GLY A 117 -17.99 -28.63 13.96
C GLY A 117 -19.34 -27.94 14.25
N ARG A 118 -19.38 -27.04 15.23
CA ARG A 118 -20.58 -26.26 15.61
C ARG A 118 -20.81 -25.05 14.70
N VAL A 119 -19.79 -24.55 14.04
CA VAL A 119 -19.84 -23.42 13.11
C VAL A 119 -19.26 -23.80 11.76
N ASP A 120 -19.88 -23.28 10.70
CA ASP A 120 -19.43 -23.48 9.32
C ASP A 120 -18.51 -22.30 8.92
N GLU A 121 -17.42 -22.15 9.65
CA GLU A 121 -16.42 -21.12 9.41
C GLU A 121 -15.31 -21.65 8.50
N THR A 122 -14.62 -20.73 7.80
CA THR A 122 -13.44 -21.08 7.02
C THR A 122 -12.19 -21.02 7.91
N ALA A 123 -11.17 -21.82 7.60
CA ALA A 123 -9.88 -21.76 8.29
C ALA A 123 -9.28 -20.34 8.27
N ASP A 124 -9.51 -19.58 7.21
CA ASP A 124 -9.03 -18.20 7.07
C ASP A 124 -9.78 -17.24 8.01
N SER A 125 -11.08 -17.45 8.24
CA SER A 125 -11.90 -16.69 9.20
C SER A 125 -11.41 -16.94 10.65
N ILE A 126 -11.08 -18.18 10.98
CA ILE A 126 -10.51 -18.53 12.29
C ILE A 126 -9.17 -17.81 12.50
N LEU A 127 -8.28 -17.88 11.52
CA LEU A 127 -6.98 -17.17 11.57
C LEU A 127 -7.15 -15.65 11.66
N GLN A 128 -8.19 -15.09 11.06
CA GLN A 128 -8.51 -13.67 11.15
C GLN A 128 -8.93 -13.27 12.57
N ASN A 129 -9.76 -14.08 13.21
CA ASN A 129 -10.17 -13.86 14.61
C ASN A 129 -8.97 -13.97 15.55
N GLU A 130 -8.14 -15.00 15.39
CA GLU A 130 -6.89 -15.16 16.14
C GLU A 130 -5.94 -13.98 15.93
N GLY A 131 -5.76 -13.54 14.68
CA GLY A 131 -4.95 -12.37 14.34
C GLY A 131 -5.48 -11.08 14.96
N THR A 132 -6.80 -10.91 15.03
CA THR A 132 -7.41 -9.76 15.69
C THR A 132 -7.15 -9.80 17.20
N ALA A 133 -7.32 -10.95 17.85
CA ALA A 133 -7.00 -11.11 19.27
C ALA A 133 -5.52 -10.79 19.56
N GLN A 134 -4.60 -11.33 18.78
CA GLN A 134 -3.16 -11.05 18.92
C GLN A 134 -2.83 -9.57 18.68
N LEU A 135 -3.52 -8.90 17.74
CA LEU A 135 -3.35 -7.47 17.50
C LEU A 135 -3.66 -6.67 18.78
N TYR A 136 -4.81 -6.93 19.38
CA TYR A 136 -5.23 -6.23 20.62
C TYR A 136 -4.30 -6.54 21.80
N GLU A 137 -3.88 -7.78 21.96
CA GLU A 137 -2.89 -8.16 22.98
C GLU A 137 -1.57 -7.39 22.83
N LYS A 138 -1.05 -7.29 21.61
CA LYS A 138 0.18 -6.53 21.34
C LYS A 138 -0.01 -5.04 21.55
N VAL A 139 -1.15 -4.47 21.18
CA VAL A 139 -1.46 -3.06 21.45
C VAL A 139 -1.55 -2.81 22.95
N ALA A 140 -2.17 -3.69 23.70
CA ALA A 140 -2.25 -3.58 25.18
C ALA A 140 -0.87 -3.62 25.87
N GLN A 141 0.14 -4.24 25.23
CA GLN A 141 1.52 -4.33 25.74
C GLN A 141 2.38 -3.11 25.38
N LEU A 142 1.91 -2.20 24.53
CA LEU A 142 2.65 -0.99 24.20
C LEU A 142 2.78 -0.06 25.39
N ALA A 143 3.85 0.73 25.42
CA ALA A 143 4.08 1.73 26.46
C ALA A 143 2.93 2.77 26.54
N ASN A 144 2.30 3.05 25.43
CA ASN A 144 1.10 3.86 25.32
C ASN A 144 0.05 3.09 24.50
N PRO A 145 -0.84 2.32 25.15
CA PRO A 145 -1.80 1.45 24.49
C PRO A 145 -2.99 2.27 23.93
N VAL A 146 -2.76 2.93 22.82
CA VAL A 146 -3.77 3.72 22.09
C VAL A 146 -4.14 2.98 20.81
N PHE A 147 -5.44 2.84 20.54
CA PHE A 147 -5.93 2.34 19.28
C PHE A 147 -5.97 3.45 18.24
N TYR A 148 -5.51 3.14 17.05
CA TYR A 148 -5.65 3.98 15.86
C TYR A 148 -6.93 3.56 15.12
N ASP A 149 -8.07 3.89 15.73
CA ASP A 149 -9.40 3.44 15.31
C ASP A 149 -10.07 4.39 14.31
N ASP A 150 -9.65 5.64 14.25
CA ASP A 150 -10.08 6.60 13.24
C ASP A 150 -8.95 7.54 12.81
N SER A 151 -9.16 8.28 11.73
CA SER A 151 -8.14 9.20 11.21
C SER A 151 -7.85 10.39 12.11
N THR A 152 -8.74 10.72 13.07
CA THR A 152 -8.45 11.76 14.05
C THR A 152 -7.35 11.35 15.01
N ARG A 153 -7.11 10.04 15.13
CA ARG A 153 -6.08 9.43 15.98
C ARG A 153 -4.93 8.82 15.19
N PHE A 154 -5.02 8.77 13.84
CA PHE A 154 -3.93 8.22 13.02
C PHE A 154 -2.69 9.10 13.11
N PRO A 155 -1.59 8.61 13.70
CA PRO A 155 -0.32 9.30 13.63
C PRO A 155 0.26 9.19 12.20
N LEU A 156 1.30 9.97 11.92
CA LEU A 156 1.91 10.08 10.60
C LEU A 156 2.31 8.71 10.01
N THR A 157 2.96 7.85 10.81
CA THR A 157 3.43 6.54 10.36
C THR A 157 2.27 5.62 9.97
N TYR A 158 1.23 5.54 10.79
CA TYR A 158 0.07 4.70 10.55
C TYR A 158 -0.78 5.23 9.38
N TYR A 159 -1.00 6.54 9.32
CA TYR A 159 -1.67 7.18 8.18
C TYR A 159 -0.96 6.90 6.86
N THR A 160 0.37 6.99 6.85
CA THR A 160 1.16 6.72 5.64
C THR A 160 1.00 5.27 5.20
N LEU A 161 1.08 4.31 6.12
CA LEU A 161 0.84 2.90 5.79
C LEU A 161 -0.59 2.64 5.31
N TYR A 162 -1.58 3.25 5.97
CA TYR A 162 -2.97 3.19 5.55
C TYR A 162 -3.13 3.66 4.10
N MET A 163 -2.57 4.82 3.76
CA MET A 163 -2.61 5.35 2.40
C MET A 163 -1.95 4.42 1.38
N LEU A 164 -0.77 3.89 1.72
CA LEU A 164 -0.01 3.00 0.85
C LEU A 164 -0.76 1.70 0.56
N THR A 165 -1.47 1.16 1.53
CA THR A 165 -2.18 -0.12 1.40
C THR A 165 -3.61 0.02 0.86
N GLN A 166 -4.25 1.18 0.99
CA GLN A 166 -5.63 1.41 0.52
C GLN A 166 -5.70 1.93 -0.91
N LEU A 167 -4.72 2.72 -1.35
CA LEU A 167 -4.73 3.25 -2.70
C LEU A 167 -4.36 2.18 -3.72
N PRO A 168 -5.04 2.16 -4.87
CA PRO A 168 -4.64 1.30 -5.97
C PRO A 168 -3.20 1.65 -6.39
N PHE A 169 -2.35 0.64 -6.53
CA PHE A 169 -0.92 0.82 -6.83
C PHE A 169 -0.65 1.76 -8.03
N PHE A 170 -1.49 1.73 -9.09
CA PHE A 170 -1.30 2.60 -10.26
C PHE A 170 -1.38 4.10 -9.94
N ALA A 171 -2.08 4.50 -8.87
CA ALA A 171 -2.23 5.90 -8.50
C ALA A 171 -0.87 6.55 -8.22
N TRP A 172 0.07 5.79 -7.69
CA TRP A 172 1.42 6.23 -7.36
C TRP A 172 2.27 6.53 -8.61
N TYR A 173 1.94 5.92 -9.76
CA TYR A 173 2.69 6.07 -11.01
C TYR A 173 2.05 7.05 -12.00
N ILE A 174 0.88 7.63 -11.70
CA ILE A 174 0.25 8.64 -12.55
C ILE A 174 1.18 9.82 -12.86
N PRO A 175 1.94 10.39 -11.89
CA PRO A 175 2.89 11.46 -12.19
C PRO A 175 3.94 11.05 -13.23
N LEU A 176 4.47 9.84 -13.16
CA LEU A 176 5.44 9.32 -14.13
C LEU A 176 4.87 9.30 -15.54
N ILE A 177 3.63 8.81 -15.72
CA ILE A 177 2.96 8.73 -17.01
C ILE A 177 2.76 10.13 -17.62
N ILE A 178 2.34 11.09 -16.81
CA ILE A 178 2.11 12.47 -17.25
C ILE A 178 3.42 13.16 -17.62
N ILE A 179 4.47 13.04 -16.80
CA ILE A 179 5.77 13.64 -17.06
C ILE A 179 6.41 13.01 -18.31
N LEU A 180 6.27 11.70 -18.49
CA LEU A 180 6.69 11.00 -19.70
C LEU A 180 5.97 11.54 -20.94
N GLY A 181 4.66 11.74 -20.87
CA GLY A 181 3.86 12.35 -21.96
C GLY A 181 4.33 13.75 -22.31
N ILE A 182 4.67 14.58 -21.33
CA ILE A 182 5.20 15.92 -21.53
C ILE A 182 6.55 15.86 -22.24
N TYR A 183 7.47 14.97 -21.84
CA TYR A 183 8.76 14.84 -22.50
C TYR A 183 8.64 14.32 -23.93
N ILE A 184 7.69 13.41 -24.22
CA ILE A 184 7.38 12.98 -25.58
C ILE A 184 6.91 14.16 -26.42
N HIS A 185 5.96 14.94 -25.92
CA HIS A 185 5.42 16.11 -26.60
C HIS A 185 6.51 17.16 -26.92
N GLU A 186 7.33 17.51 -25.92
CA GLU A 186 8.44 18.46 -26.10
C GLU A 186 9.50 17.97 -27.08
N ARG A 187 9.73 16.67 -27.13
CA ARG A 187 10.68 16.08 -28.06
C ARG A 187 10.16 16.08 -29.50
N GLU A 188 8.89 15.77 -29.71
CA GLU A 188 8.28 15.69 -31.04
C GLU A 188 7.98 17.08 -31.63
N ASN A 189 7.45 18.00 -30.84
CA ASN A 189 6.92 19.28 -31.31
C ASN A 189 7.92 20.43 -31.20
N ALA A 190 8.60 20.55 -30.08
CA ALA A 190 9.52 21.67 -29.83
C ALA A 190 10.96 21.39 -30.27
N LYS A 191 11.29 20.13 -30.60
CA LYS A 191 12.66 19.68 -30.98
C LYS A 191 13.75 20.07 -29.97
N LEU A 192 13.37 20.67 -28.84
CA LEU A 192 14.29 21.19 -27.81
C LEU A 192 15.19 20.10 -27.23
N LEU A 193 14.68 18.88 -27.10
CA LEU A 193 15.41 17.76 -26.53
C LEU A 193 16.19 16.95 -27.56
N SER A 194 15.94 17.16 -28.87
CA SER A 194 16.56 16.39 -29.97
C SER A 194 17.92 16.93 -30.43
N HIS A 195 18.21 18.19 -30.13
CA HIS A 195 19.39 18.90 -30.67
C HIS A 195 20.51 19.13 -29.66
N VAL A 196 20.39 18.59 -28.43
CA VAL A 196 21.44 18.78 -27.42
C VAL A 196 22.60 17.82 -27.70
N PRO A 197 23.84 18.32 -27.87
CA PRO A 197 25.01 17.50 -28.16
C PRO A 197 25.50 16.80 -26.88
N VAL A 198 24.75 15.78 -26.43
CA VAL A 198 25.08 14.98 -25.23
C VAL A 198 25.30 13.54 -25.66
N SER A 199 26.26 12.85 -25.06
CA SER A 199 26.45 11.43 -25.31
C SER A 199 25.22 10.63 -24.85
N GLN A 200 24.90 9.55 -25.55
CA GLN A 200 23.68 8.76 -25.28
C GLN A 200 23.58 8.24 -23.83
N PRO A 201 24.64 7.77 -23.17
CA PRO A 201 24.57 7.36 -21.77
C PRO A 201 24.19 8.51 -20.83
N VAL A 202 24.77 9.70 -21.07
CA VAL A 202 24.46 10.89 -20.27
C VAL A 202 23.02 11.36 -20.52
N LEU A 203 22.51 11.22 -21.73
CA LEU A 203 21.12 11.51 -22.08
C LEU A 203 20.16 10.58 -21.29
N ILE A 204 20.40 9.27 -21.32
CA ILE A 204 19.59 8.29 -20.61
C ILE A 204 19.63 8.57 -19.10
N PHE A 205 20.80 8.80 -18.54
CA PHE A 205 20.94 9.08 -17.11
C PHE A 205 20.18 10.34 -16.68
N ASN A 206 20.29 11.43 -17.44
CA ASN A 206 19.58 12.67 -17.14
C ASN A 206 18.07 12.52 -17.29
N LEU A 207 17.58 11.78 -18.29
CA LEU A 207 16.16 11.49 -18.48
C LEU A 207 15.64 10.62 -17.33
N PHE A 208 16.37 9.57 -16.97
CA PHE A 208 16.05 8.72 -15.84
C PHE A 208 15.94 9.53 -14.54
N LEU A 209 16.98 10.30 -14.23
CA LEU A 209 16.99 11.11 -13.01
C LEU A 209 15.85 12.13 -12.99
N ALA A 210 15.57 12.78 -14.13
CA ALA A 210 14.48 13.75 -14.21
C ALA A 210 13.10 13.10 -14.06
N LEU A 211 12.83 11.96 -14.71
CA LEU A 211 11.58 11.22 -14.57
C LEU A 211 11.39 10.73 -13.14
N PHE A 212 12.40 10.08 -12.58
CA PHE A 212 12.36 9.53 -11.23
C PHE A 212 12.15 10.63 -10.17
N THR A 213 13.03 11.64 -10.15
CA THR A 213 12.97 12.69 -9.13
C THR A 213 11.72 13.56 -9.24
N ALA A 214 11.27 13.88 -10.46
CA ALA A 214 10.06 14.68 -10.65
C ALA A 214 8.81 13.89 -10.24
N SER A 215 8.70 12.61 -10.59
CA SER A 215 7.57 11.76 -10.18
C SER A 215 7.53 11.58 -8.68
N LEU A 216 8.66 11.27 -8.07
CA LEU A 216 8.76 11.15 -6.60
C LEU A 216 8.42 12.47 -5.91
N ALA A 217 8.92 13.61 -6.42
CA ALA A 217 8.59 14.92 -5.87
C ALA A 217 7.09 15.24 -5.96
N CYS A 218 6.41 14.90 -7.06
CA CYS A 218 4.96 15.07 -7.19
C CYS A 218 4.20 14.27 -6.12
N VAL A 219 4.57 13.00 -5.91
CA VAL A 219 3.94 12.16 -4.88
C VAL A 219 4.19 12.73 -3.48
N LEU A 220 5.43 13.11 -3.16
CA LEU A 220 5.77 13.67 -1.85
C LEU A 220 5.06 15.02 -1.60
N VAL A 221 5.01 15.91 -2.61
CA VAL A 221 4.29 17.19 -2.49
C VAL A 221 2.78 16.95 -2.32
N ALA A 222 2.21 15.99 -3.01
CA ALA A 222 0.79 15.64 -2.87
C ALA A 222 0.48 15.04 -1.49
N TRP A 223 1.37 14.21 -0.94
CA TRP A 223 1.24 13.60 0.38
C TRP A 223 1.41 14.60 1.53
N LEU A 224 2.24 15.62 1.34
CA LEU A 224 2.70 16.54 2.39
C LEU A 224 1.55 17.24 3.17
N PRO A 225 0.46 17.76 2.57
CA PRO A 225 -0.60 18.43 3.32
C PRO A 225 -1.28 17.53 4.35
N ALA A 226 -1.64 16.31 3.95
CA ALA A 226 -2.26 15.34 4.84
C ALA A 226 -1.27 14.82 5.89
N ALA A 227 -0.02 14.60 5.50
CA ALA A 227 1.06 14.20 6.39
C ALA A 227 1.34 15.26 7.47
N LEU A 228 1.39 16.53 7.10
CA LEU A 228 1.58 17.62 8.05
C LEU A 228 0.38 17.73 9.00
N TRP A 229 -0.83 17.56 8.49
CA TRP A 229 -2.02 17.59 9.32
C TRP A 229 -1.98 16.47 10.38
N THR A 230 -1.67 15.23 9.98
CA THR A 230 -1.57 14.10 10.92
C THR A 230 -0.42 14.26 11.89
N LEU A 231 0.73 14.74 11.43
CA LEU A 231 1.89 14.98 12.29
C LEU A 231 1.62 16.04 13.37
N LEU A 232 0.96 17.14 13.01
CA LEU A 232 0.70 18.25 13.94
C LEU A 232 -0.41 17.92 14.95
N ASN A 233 -1.42 17.14 14.55
CA ASN A 233 -2.54 16.79 15.44
C ASN A 233 -2.28 15.51 16.25
N ASN A 234 -1.67 14.48 15.64
CA ASN A 234 -1.57 13.13 16.22
C ASN A 234 -0.13 12.68 16.46
N GLY A 235 0.86 13.50 16.06
CA GLY A 235 2.27 13.18 16.22
C GLY A 235 2.81 12.18 15.19
N PHE A 236 4.04 11.73 15.43
CA PHE A 236 4.75 10.81 14.52
C PHE A 236 4.19 9.38 14.59
N GLY A 237 3.78 8.93 15.77
CA GLY A 237 3.32 7.58 16.04
C GLY A 237 4.43 6.62 16.43
N ASP A 238 4.03 5.46 16.94
CA ASP A 238 4.96 4.41 17.35
C ASP A 238 5.24 3.48 16.16
N PRO A 239 6.49 3.41 15.66
CA PRO A 239 6.84 2.47 14.58
C PRO A 239 6.70 1.00 14.98
N SER A 240 6.67 0.68 16.29
CA SER A 240 6.47 -0.68 16.80
C SER A 240 5.00 -1.11 16.87
N TYR A 241 4.05 -0.22 16.52
CA TYR A 241 2.63 -0.54 16.49
C TYR A 241 2.37 -1.76 15.59
N PRO A 242 1.63 -2.78 16.09
CA PRO A 242 1.42 -4.03 15.37
C PRO A 242 0.46 -3.87 14.18
N VAL A 243 0.74 -4.61 13.13
CA VAL A 243 -0.13 -4.83 11.97
C VAL A 243 -0.25 -6.33 11.75
N MET A 244 -1.49 -6.83 11.70
CA MET A 244 -1.78 -8.25 11.56
C MET A 244 -2.57 -8.49 10.28
N PHE A 245 -2.21 -9.54 9.55
CA PHE A 245 -2.95 -9.97 8.36
C PHE A 245 -2.75 -11.46 8.10
N VAL A 246 -3.77 -12.07 7.49
CA VAL A 246 -3.74 -13.46 7.04
C VAL A 246 -3.53 -13.48 5.53
N THR A 247 -2.58 -14.24 5.07
CA THR A 247 -2.35 -14.46 3.63
C THR A 247 -1.91 -15.90 3.38
N ASN A 248 -2.47 -16.53 2.36
CA ASN A 248 -2.19 -17.93 1.99
C ASN A 248 -2.38 -18.94 3.12
N GLY A 249 -3.31 -18.71 4.03
CA GLY A 249 -3.58 -19.62 5.17
C GLY A 249 -2.56 -19.49 6.31
N GLU A 250 -1.77 -18.42 6.35
CA GLU A 250 -0.82 -18.14 7.43
C GLU A 250 -1.06 -16.76 8.02
N LEU A 251 -0.94 -16.64 9.34
CA LEU A 251 -1.04 -15.39 10.08
C LEU A 251 0.32 -14.71 10.14
N PHE A 252 0.37 -13.47 9.69
CA PHE A 252 1.56 -12.64 9.71
C PHE A 252 1.40 -11.48 10.69
N SER A 253 2.51 -11.16 11.34
CA SER A 253 2.62 -10.01 12.24
C SER A 253 3.83 -9.19 11.85
N LEU A 254 3.61 -7.91 11.57
CA LEU A 254 4.65 -6.91 11.32
C LEU A 254 4.45 -5.71 12.22
N THR A 255 5.47 -4.88 12.34
CA THR A 255 5.30 -3.54 12.88
C THR A 255 5.00 -2.54 11.75
N VAL A 256 4.36 -1.43 12.08
CA VAL A 256 4.11 -0.33 11.12
C VAL A 256 5.42 0.12 10.48
N GLY A 257 6.50 0.22 11.27
CA GLY A 257 7.82 0.61 10.76
C GLY A 257 8.38 -0.37 9.74
N GLU A 258 8.28 -1.68 10.00
CA GLU A 258 8.74 -2.73 9.06
C GLU A 258 7.89 -2.74 7.78
N ALA A 259 6.57 -2.61 7.93
CA ALA A 259 5.65 -2.57 6.80
C ALA A 259 5.92 -1.35 5.91
N LEU A 260 6.09 -0.15 6.51
CA LEU A 260 6.46 1.06 5.79
C LEU A 260 7.79 0.93 5.05
N LEU A 261 8.82 0.40 5.73
CA LEU A 261 10.14 0.24 5.11
C LEU A 261 10.09 -0.68 3.89
N LYS A 262 9.42 -1.82 4.03
CA LYS A 262 9.22 -2.77 2.92
C LYS A 262 8.48 -2.11 1.76
N TRP A 263 7.36 -1.46 2.04
CA TRP A 263 6.52 -0.83 1.02
C TRP A 263 7.24 0.29 0.27
N ILE A 264 7.85 1.23 1.00
CA ILE A 264 8.59 2.35 0.41
C ILE A 264 9.78 1.85 -0.43
N ALA A 265 10.49 0.82 0.05
CA ALA A 265 11.62 0.26 -0.69
C ALA A 265 11.18 -0.35 -2.03
N VAL A 266 10.07 -1.09 -2.06
CA VAL A 266 9.51 -1.65 -3.28
C VAL A 266 9.03 -0.54 -4.21
N PHE A 267 8.21 0.39 -3.73
CA PHE A 267 7.72 1.53 -4.52
C PHE A 267 8.85 2.34 -5.17
N VAL A 268 9.89 2.69 -4.40
CA VAL A 268 11.04 3.43 -4.93
C VAL A 268 11.79 2.61 -5.98
N GLY A 269 11.96 1.31 -5.75
CA GLY A 269 12.60 0.40 -6.71
C GLY A 269 11.83 0.29 -8.02
N GLU A 270 10.52 0.12 -7.96
CA GLU A 270 9.65 0.05 -9.13
C GLU A 270 9.58 1.37 -9.89
N LEU A 271 9.45 2.50 -9.17
CA LEU A 271 9.48 3.83 -9.79
C LEU A 271 10.81 4.07 -10.51
N ALA A 272 11.94 3.65 -9.93
CA ALA A 272 13.24 3.73 -10.57
C ALA A 272 13.31 2.86 -11.83
N LEU A 273 12.80 1.62 -11.76
CA LEU A 273 12.76 0.69 -12.88
C LEU A 273 11.93 1.25 -14.05
N LEU A 274 10.69 1.68 -13.79
CA LEU A 274 9.81 2.26 -14.80
C LEU A 274 10.39 3.54 -15.40
N SER A 275 11.01 4.38 -14.56
CA SER A 275 11.69 5.59 -15.02
C SER A 275 12.90 5.29 -15.93
N LEU A 276 13.65 4.21 -15.62
CA LEU A 276 14.78 3.78 -16.45
C LEU A 276 14.31 3.25 -17.81
N ILE A 277 13.26 2.39 -17.82
CA ILE A 277 12.67 1.89 -19.06
C ILE A 277 12.18 3.06 -19.92
N ALA A 278 11.44 4.00 -19.32
CA ALA A 278 10.95 5.19 -20.02
C ALA A 278 12.09 6.05 -20.59
N ALA A 279 13.17 6.26 -19.83
CA ALA A 279 14.33 7.03 -20.26
C ALA A 279 15.05 6.38 -21.45
N VAL A 280 15.23 5.05 -21.41
CA VAL A 280 15.83 4.29 -22.54
C VAL A 280 14.96 4.43 -23.80
N CYS A 281 13.66 4.22 -23.68
CA CYS A 281 12.74 4.32 -24.80
C CYS A 281 12.66 5.74 -25.37
N LEU A 282 12.66 6.77 -24.52
CA LEU A 282 12.78 8.16 -24.95
C LEU A 282 14.09 8.38 -25.74
N SER A 283 15.21 7.86 -25.24
CA SER A 283 16.51 8.02 -25.91
C SER A 283 16.54 7.38 -27.31
N LEU A 284 15.76 6.33 -27.54
CA LEU A 284 15.64 5.60 -28.79
C LEU A 284 14.57 6.16 -29.75
N ASN A 285 13.91 7.26 -29.45
CA ASN A 285 12.78 7.83 -30.21
C ASN A 285 11.51 6.95 -30.27
N ILE A 286 11.34 6.04 -29.35
CA ILE A 286 10.13 5.20 -29.24
C ILE A 286 9.27 5.58 -28.01
N GLY A 287 9.24 6.87 -27.67
CA GLY A 287 8.56 7.39 -26.48
C GLY A 287 7.08 7.04 -26.41
N LYS A 288 6.32 7.14 -27.52
CA LYS A 288 4.89 6.77 -27.54
C LYS A 288 4.70 5.29 -27.22
N ALA A 289 5.51 4.41 -27.81
CA ALA A 289 5.47 2.99 -27.51
C ALA A 289 5.83 2.72 -26.03
N ALA A 290 6.78 3.49 -25.46
CA ALA A 290 7.12 3.42 -24.04
C ALA A 290 5.96 3.83 -23.15
N GLN A 291 5.29 4.94 -23.45
CA GLN A 291 4.13 5.40 -22.68
C GLN A 291 3.01 4.35 -22.71
N THR A 292 2.71 3.82 -23.88
CA THR A 292 1.72 2.75 -24.03
C THR A 292 2.13 1.49 -23.26
N ALA A 293 3.42 1.10 -23.32
CA ALA A 293 3.92 -0.07 -22.59
C ALA A 293 3.84 0.14 -21.06
N VAL A 294 4.21 1.31 -20.55
CA VAL A 294 4.10 1.62 -19.11
C VAL A 294 2.64 1.60 -18.66
N VAL A 295 1.74 2.22 -19.43
CA VAL A 295 0.29 2.22 -19.12
C VAL A 295 -0.26 0.79 -19.15
N LEU A 296 0.10 -0.01 -20.15
CA LEU A 296 -0.33 -1.40 -20.23
C LEU A 296 0.22 -2.23 -19.06
N LEU A 297 1.50 -2.09 -18.73
CA LEU A 297 2.11 -2.79 -17.60
C LEU A 297 1.41 -2.45 -16.28
N LEU A 298 1.04 -1.20 -16.06
CA LEU A 298 0.30 -0.76 -14.87
C LEU A 298 -1.18 -1.18 -14.89
N ALA A 299 -1.78 -1.38 -16.08
CA ALA A 299 -3.16 -1.84 -16.21
C ALA A 299 -3.30 -3.37 -16.10
N LEU A 300 -2.28 -4.13 -16.49
CA LEU A 300 -2.30 -5.59 -16.51
C LEU A 300 -2.64 -6.25 -15.16
N PRO A 301 -2.20 -5.75 -13.99
CA PRO A 301 -2.56 -6.34 -12.70
C PRO A 301 -4.05 -6.29 -12.36
N PHE A 302 -4.81 -5.37 -12.97
CA PHE A 302 -6.27 -5.30 -12.80
C PHE A 302 -7.01 -6.39 -13.58
N ILE A 303 -6.45 -6.83 -14.69
CA ILE A 303 -7.06 -7.86 -15.54
C ILE A 303 -7.23 -9.18 -14.76
N PRO A 304 -6.23 -9.67 -14.02
CA PRO A 304 -6.39 -10.86 -13.19
C PRO A 304 -7.46 -10.75 -12.10
N ASN A 305 -7.64 -9.57 -11.50
CA ASN A 305 -8.69 -9.35 -10.51
C ASN A 305 -10.09 -9.42 -11.12
N TYR A 306 -10.25 -8.99 -12.38
CA TYR A 306 -11.48 -9.14 -13.15
C TYR A 306 -11.63 -10.52 -13.77
N LEU A 307 -10.52 -11.21 -14.03
CA LEU A 307 -10.47 -12.54 -14.65
C LEU A 307 -10.20 -13.65 -13.64
N SER A 308 -10.30 -13.38 -12.35
CA SER A 308 -9.93 -14.30 -11.26
C SER A 308 -10.58 -15.68 -11.31
N GLY A 309 -11.63 -15.86 -12.10
CA GLY A 309 -12.22 -17.16 -12.42
C GLY A 309 -11.69 -17.83 -13.69
N THR A 310 -10.95 -17.12 -14.54
CA THR A 310 -10.58 -17.61 -15.89
C THR A 310 -9.08 -17.84 -16.08
N VAL A 311 -8.23 -17.14 -15.30
CA VAL A 311 -6.76 -17.33 -15.38
C VAL A 311 -6.31 -18.20 -14.22
N PRO A 312 -5.72 -19.40 -14.49
CA PRO A 312 -5.18 -20.25 -13.44
C PRO A 312 -4.16 -19.48 -12.60
N GLN A 313 -4.28 -19.55 -11.27
CA GLN A 313 -3.41 -18.81 -10.34
C GLN A 313 -1.91 -19.07 -10.58
N PHE A 314 -1.54 -20.27 -11.07
CA PHE A 314 -0.16 -20.60 -11.38
C PHE A 314 0.44 -19.76 -12.52
N LEU A 315 -0.40 -19.26 -13.46
CA LEU A 315 0.05 -18.39 -14.56
C LEU A 315 0.32 -16.97 -14.08
N LEU A 316 -0.34 -16.52 -13.00
CA LEU A 316 -0.12 -15.19 -12.42
C LEU A 316 1.32 -15.02 -11.93
N LYS A 317 1.97 -16.11 -11.51
CA LYS A 317 3.39 -16.11 -11.09
C LYS A 317 4.36 -15.70 -12.20
N TYR A 318 3.98 -15.88 -13.46
CA TYR A 318 4.86 -15.63 -14.61
C TYR A 318 4.53 -14.33 -15.35
N LEU A 319 3.48 -13.63 -14.95
CA LEU A 319 3.15 -12.34 -15.57
C LEU A 319 4.03 -11.23 -15.00
N PRO A 320 4.75 -10.47 -15.85
CA PRO A 320 5.59 -9.35 -15.40
C PRO A 320 4.82 -8.32 -14.57
N SER A 321 3.53 -8.15 -14.83
CA SER A 321 2.63 -7.26 -14.12
C SER A 321 2.40 -7.64 -12.67
N THR A 322 2.50 -8.93 -12.32
CA THR A 322 2.40 -9.40 -10.93
C THR A 322 3.51 -8.81 -10.05
N PHE A 323 4.64 -8.46 -10.66
CA PHE A 323 5.81 -7.87 -10.00
C PHE A 323 5.80 -6.34 -9.95
N LEU A 324 4.72 -5.70 -10.35
CA LEU A 324 4.48 -4.26 -10.22
C LEU A 324 3.43 -3.95 -9.14
N ASP A 325 2.93 -4.96 -8.47
CA ASP A 325 1.99 -4.82 -7.36
C ASP A 325 2.78 -4.96 -6.05
N GLU A 326 3.02 -3.85 -5.39
CA GLU A 326 3.79 -3.78 -4.14
C GLU A 326 3.22 -4.72 -3.07
N ALA A 327 1.90 -4.90 -3.02
CA ALA A 327 1.26 -5.82 -2.09
C ALA A 327 1.76 -7.25 -2.28
N ARG A 328 1.89 -7.71 -3.53
CA ARG A 328 2.37 -9.06 -3.86
C ARG A 328 3.85 -9.25 -3.59
N ILE A 329 4.65 -8.19 -3.78
CA ILE A 329 6.10 -8.23 -3.53
C ILE A 329 6.38 -8.19 -2.03
N THR A 330 5.71 -7.31 -1.29
CA THR A 330 5.93 -7.15 0.15
C THR A 330 5.29 -8.26 0.98
N GLY A 331 4.28 -8.94 0.42
CA GLY A 331 3.40 -9.86 1.16
C GLY A 331 2.41 -9.13 2.07
N ILE A 332 2.33 -7.80 1.99
CA ILE A 332 1.41 -6.99 2.78
C ILE A 332 0.18 -6.72 1.92
N PRO A 333 -0.99 -7.28 2.24
CA PRO A 333 -2.18 -7.11 1.41
C PRO A 333 -2.64 -5.66 1.34
N GLY A 334 -3.25 -5.29 0.23
CA GLY A 334 -4.03 -4.05 0.14
C GLY A 334 -5.10 -4.06 1.23
N GLY A 335 -5.15 -2.98 2.02
CA GLY A 335 -6.04 -2.94 3.19
C GLY A 335 -5.48 -3.63 4.43
N ALA A 336 -4.18 -3.96 4.51
CA ALA A 336 -3.55 -4.55 5.69
C ALA A 336 -3.78 -3.73 6.98
N VAL A 337 -4.00 -2.44 6.80
CA VAL A 337 -4.45 -1.55 7.86
C VAL A 337 -5.93 -1.28 7.61
N THR A 338 -6.79 -2.10 8.14
CA THR A 338 -8.26 -1.92 8.06
C THR A 338 -8.84 -1.61 9.42
N ILE A 339 -9.99 -0.99 9.36
CA ILE A 339 -10.85 -0.76 10.51
C ILE A 339 -12.00 -1.76 10.39
N ILE A 340 -12.05 -2.72 11.31
CA ILE A 340 -13.11 -3.72 11.43
C ILE A 340 -13.97 -3.30 12.62
N ASP A 341 -15.29 -3.29 12.45
CA ASP A 341 -16.25 -2.96 13.53
C ASP A 341 -15.88 -1.70 14.33
N SER A 342 -15.38 -0.67 13.62
CA SER A 342 -14.93 0.60 14.20
C SER A 342 -13.59 0.56 14.93
N GLY A 343 -12.74 -0.44 14.69
CA GLY A 343 -11.39 -0.52 15.26
C GLY A 343 -10.37 -1.20 14.35
N PRO A 344 -9.07 -1.17 14.71
CA PRO A 344 -8.06 -1.89 13.98
C PRO A 344 -8.33 -3.39 14.03
N GLY A 345 -8.20 -4.07 12.89
CA GLY A 345 -8.47 -5.49 12.78
C GLY A 345 -7.44 -6.22 11.92
N CYS A 346 -7.44 -7.54 12.02
CA CYS A 346 -6.67 -8.40 11.15
C CYS A 346 -7.38 -8.54 9.79
N THR A 347 -6.67 -8.26 8.71
CA THR A 347 -7.20 -8.43 7.36
C THR A 347 -6.89 -9.78 6.78
N PHE A 348 -7.75 -10.22 5.89
CA PHE A 348 -7.58 -11.44 5.10
C PHE A 348 -7.40 -11.09 3.62
N SER A 349 -6.44 -11.75 2.96
CA SER A 349 -6.24 -11.64 1.52
C SER A 349 -6.22 -13.01 0.85
N ALA A 350 -7.27 -13.31 0.11
CA ALA A 350 -7.37 -14.54 -0.68
C ALA A 350 -6.46 -14.48 -1.91
N GLY A 351 -5.69 -15.55 -2.14
CA GLY A 351 -5.00 -15.78 -3.42
C GLY A 351 -3.80 -14.88 -3.69
N MET A 352 -3.19 -14.27 -2.67
CA MET A 352 -1.91 -13.60 -2.82
C MET A 352 -0.79 -14.59 -3.08
N THR A 353 -0.16 -14.50 -4.25
CA THR A 353 1.12 -15.14 -4.49
C THR A 353 2.22 -14.25 -3.95
N THR A 354 2.68 -14.53 -2.73
CA THR A 354 3.92 -13.92 -2.22
C THR A 354 5.10 -14.52 -2.96
N ILE A 355 5.88 -13.68 -3.55
CA ILE A 355 7.16 -14.05 -4.13
C ILE A 355 8.19 -13.37 -3.22
N SER A 356 9.31 -14.04 -2.96
CA SER A 356 10.44 -13.38 -2.27
C SER A 356 10.91 -12.19 -3.13
N GLY A 357 10.22 -11.07 -2.98
CA GLY A 357 10.17 -9.97 -3.94
C GLY A 357 11.51 -9.28 -4.13
N TRP A 358 12.39 -9.34 -3.13
CA TRP A 358 13.75 -8.80 -3.26
C TRP A 358 14.58 -9.49 -4.35
N CYS A 359 14.49 -10.81 -4.49
CA CYS A 359 15.19 -11.53 -5.56
C CYS A 359 14.68 -11.12 -6.94
N ILE A 360 13.39 -10.86 -7.06
CA ILE A 360 12.77 -10.52 -8.34
C ILE A 360 12.99 -9.04 -8.67
N ALA A 361 12.89 -8.13 -7.71
CA ALA A 361 13.27 -6.73 -7.91
C ALA A 361 14.73 -6.62 -8.39
N VAL A 362 15.65 -7.37 -7.80
CA VAL A 362 17.07 -7.43 -8.22
C VAL A 362 17.20 -8.05 -9.61
N ILE A 363 16.49 -9.14 -9.93
CA ILE A 363 16.51 -9.77 -11.26
C ILE A 363 15.94 -8.82 -12.31
N LEU A 364 14.82 -8.15 -12.05
CA LEU A 364 14.24 -7.17 -12.97
C LEU A 364 15.16 -5.97 -13.19
N LEU A 365 15.78 -5.43 -12.16
CA LEU A 365 16.78 -4.37 -12.26
C LEU A 365 17.99 -4.82 -13.09
N ALA A 366 18.47 -6.05 -12.87
CA ALA A 366 19.58 -6.62 -13.65
C ALA A 366 19.19 -6.83 -15.12
N LEU A 367 17.99 -7.37 -15.40
CA LEU A 367 17.47 -7.54 -16.76
C LEU A 367 17.30 -6.20 -17.48
N CYS A 368 16.80 -5.17 -16.78
CA CYS A 368 16.69 -3.82 -17.36
C CYS A 368 18.05 -3.17 -17.61
N ALA A 369 19.01 -3.34 -16.71
CA ALA A 369 20.38 -2.88 -16.95
C ALA A 369 21.01 -3.60 -18.16
N CYS A 370 20.84 -4.92 -18.27
CA CYS A 370 21.35 -5.71 -19.41
C CYS A 370 20.66 -5.31 -20.73
N THR A 371 19.35 -5.11 -20.74
CA THR A 371 18.61 -4.66 -21.93
C THR A 371 19.02 -3.26 -22.32
N ALA A 372 19.18 -2.32 -21.39
CA ALA A 372 19.66 -0.97 -21.65
C ALA A 372 21.07 -0.98 -22.27
N VAL A 373 21.99 -1.79 -21.74
CA VAL A 373 23.33 -1.97 -22.29
C VAL A 373 23.30 -2.62 -23.67
N GLY A 374 22.46 -3.63 -23.89
CA GLY A 374 22.25 -4.30 -25.18
C GLY A 374 21.76 -3.31 -26.25
N PHE A 375 20.74 -2.54 -25.95
CA PHE A 375 20.21 -1.50 -26.83
C PHE A 375 21.24 -0.39 -27.13
N MET A 376 22.03 0.01 -26.14
CA MET A 376 23.12 0.98 -26.36
C MET A 376 24.19 0.45 -27.35
N ARG A 377 24.54 -0.83 -27.24
CA ARG A 377 25.47 -1.47 -28.20
C ARG A 377 24.90 -1.54 -29.61
N ILE A 378 23.66 -1.96 -29.77
CA ILE A 378 22.99 -2.02 -31.09
C ILE A 378 22.87 -0.63 -31.71
N ALA A 379 22.50 0.38 -30.93
CA ALA A 379 22.41 1.75 -31.42
C ALA A 379 23.78 2.31 -31.83
N ARG A 380 24.90 1.94 -31.18
CA ARG A 380 26.24 2.31 -31.59
C ARG A 380 26.64 1.62 -32.92
N LEU A 381 26.37 0.35 -33.07
CA LEU A 381 26.66 -0.40 -34.30
C LEU A 381 25.90 0.17 -35.48
N ARG A 382 24.63 0.51 -35.35
CA ARG A 382 23.86 1.16 -36.43
C ARG A 382 24.40 2.53 -36.84
N ARG A 383 24.97 3.31 -35.91
CA ARG A 383 25.59 4.61 -36.24
C ARG A 383 26.97 4.50 -36.91
N GLN A 384 27.63 3.35 -36.77
CA GLN A 384 28.92 3.10 -37.45
C GLN A 384 28.74 2.59 -38.89
N HIS A 385 27.54 2.14 -39.25
CA HIS A 385 27.19 1.62 -40.57
C HIS A 385 26.26 2.56 -41.37
N ALA A 386 25.89 3.70 -40.81
CA ALA A 386 25.21 4.81 -41.48
C ALA A 386 26.13 6.00 -41.66
#